data_88c2b7056382213e80948da81e62e1ee
#
_entry.id   88c2b7056382213e80948da81e62e1ee
#
_cell.length_a   1.000
_cell.length_b   1.000
_cell.length_c   1.000
_cell.angle_alpha   90.00
_cell.angle_beta   90.00
_cell.angle_gamma   90.00
#
_symmetry.space_group_name_H-M   'P 1'
#
loop_
_entity.id
_entity.type
_entity.pdbx_description
1 polymer ?
#
loop_
_entity_poly.entity_id
_entity_poly.type
_entity_poly.pdbx_seq_one_letter_code
_entity_poly.pdbx_strand_id
1 'polypeptide(L)'
;MSAYDPDGDVVSYEITTQPVKGEIVQGEDGSFTYTPNDNKRGKDYFGYKAVDAEGNVSQEATVIIRIEKQKKDVCYEDMNGRAEEYAAVALSENNIFTAEMIGGEYCFGPDKTVSRGEFLSMCMLTAGEPLINGVMSTGYEDVDAMPYWMQQYVATAVMRGVSGREESENVFRADEPISRNEAMSMLNRALGLKDIDYISLDSEWEPEAAQACANLSAVGIVESQTLIHDELTRAEAAQMLIKALEVVKGRE
;
A
#
# COMPACT_ATOMS: atom_id res chain seq x y z
N MET A 1 -2.80 5.12 -16.07
CA MET A 1 -3.28 4.28 -17.17
C MET A 1 -2.10 3.60 -17.82
N SER A 2 -2.30 2.46 -18.48
CA SER A 2 -1.22 1.77 -19.20
C SER A 2 -1.71 1.42 -20.60
N ALA A 3 -0.84 1.59 -21.58
CA ALA A 3 -0.98 1.05 -22.90
C ALA A 3 0.31 0.33 -23.28
N TYR A 4 0.20 -0.66 -24.11
CA TYR A 4 1.35 -1.34 -24.68
C TYR A 4 1.43 -0.98 -26.16
N ASP A 5 2.57 -0.47 -26.55
CA ASP A 5 2.94 -0.25 -27.94
C ASP A 5 4.15 -1.10 -28.28
N PRO A 6 4.15 -1.88 -29.39
CA PRO A 6 5.29 -2.71 -29.79
C PRO A 6 6.57 -1.91 -30.05
N ASP A 7 6.44 -0.66 -30.50
CA ASP A 7 7.54 0.24 -30.82
C ASP A 7 7.94 1.11 -29.62
N GLY A 8 7.14 1.11 -28.54
CA GLY A 8 7.47 1.69 -27.24
C GLY A 8 7.29 3.20 -27.13
N ASP A 9 6.47 3.80 -27.97
CA ASP A 9 6.37 5.25 -28.15
C ASP A 9 5.00 5.87 -27.81
N VAL A 10 4.24 5.29 -26.86
CA VAL A 10 2.99 5.87 -26.35
C VAL A 10 3.27 7.26 -25.80
N VAL A 11 2.65 8.30 -26.37
CA VAL A 11 2.94 9.70 -26.08
C VAL A 11 1.88 10.37 -25.23
N SER A 12 0.62 9.98 -25.39
CA SER A 12 -0.49 10.63 -24.68
C SER A 12 -1.72 9.74 -24.55
N TYR A 13 -2.65 10.18 -23.68
CA TYR A 13 -3.95 9.57 -23.50
C TYR A 13 -5.04 10.60 -23.73
N GLU A 14 -6.11 10.22 -24.41
CA GLU A 14 -7.29 11.07 -24.63
C GLU A 14 -8.51 10.45 -23.93
N ILE A 15 -9.24 11.28 -23.19
CA ILE A 15 -10.53 10.89 -22.62
C ILE A 15 -11.58 10.92 -23.73
N THR A 16 -12.16 9.77 -24.02
CA THR A 16 -13.21 9.62 -25.07
C THR A 16 -14.62 9.59 -24.50
N THR A 17 -14.78 9.06 -23.30
CA THR A 17 -16.04 8.99 -22.58
C THR A 17 -15.90 9.62 -21.22
N GLN A 18 -16.66 10.67 -20.91
CA GLN A 18 -16.63 11.36 -19.62
C GLN A 18 -17.40 10.58 -18.56
N PRO A 19 -16.97 10.60 -17.28
CA PRO A 19 -17.71 10.01 -16.19
C PRO A 19 -19.01 10.79 -15.91
N VAL A 20 -19.98 10.12 -15.28
CA VAL A 20 -21.30 10.71 -14.99
C VAL A 20 -21.45 11.14 -13.53
N LYS A 21 -20.67 10.52 -12.63
CA LYS A 21 -20.78 10.75 -11.18
C LYS A 21 -19.62 11.54 -10.60
N GLY A 22 -18.72 12.04 -11.41
CA GLY A 22 -17.56 12.82 -11.00
C GLY A 22 -16.96 13.56 -12.16
N GLU A 23 -15.85 14.23 -11.88
CA GLU A 23 -15.04 14.94 -12.86
C GLU A 23 -13.68 14.25 -12.98
N ILE A 24 -13.11 14.28 -14.17
CA ILE A 24 -11.78 13.75 -14.44
C ILE A 24 -10.89 14.86 -14.98
N VAL A 25 -9.72 15.02 -14.39
CA VAL A 25 -8.70 15.98 -14.80
C VAL A 25 -7.43 15.21 -15.15
N GLN A 26 -6.87 15.52 -16.32
CA GLN A 26 -5.60 14.97 -16.76
C GLN A 26 -4.45 15.87 -16.27
N GLY A 27 -3.45 15.27 -15.61
CA GLY A 27 -2.19 15.91 -15.24
C GLY A 27 -1.22 16.02 -16.43
N GLU A 28 -0.25 16.91 -16.31
CA GLU A 28 0.80 17.10 -17.32
C GLU A 28 1.74 15.88 -17.47
N ASP A 29 1.82 15.07 -16.44
CA ASP A 29 2.58 13.81 -16.40
C ASP A 29 1.82 12.59 -16.97
N GLY A 30 0.62 12.81 -17.55
CA GLY A 30 -0.25 11.74 -18.04
C GLY A 30 -1.04 11.02 -16.95
N SER A 31 -0.97 11.48 -15.70
CA SER A 31 -1.85 11.03 -14.64
C SER A 31 -3.28 11.54 -14.82
N PHE A 32 -4.24 10.90 -14.16
CA PHE A 32 -5.64 11.32 -14.16
C PHE A 32 -6.17 11.34 -12.73
N THR A 33 -6.74 12.46 -12.36
CA THR A 33 -7.41 12.62 -11.07
C THR A 33 -8.92 12.60 -11.28
N TYR A 34 -9.60 11.67 -10.62
CA TYR A 34 -11.06 11.60 -10.60
C TYR A 34 -11.59 12.15 -9.29
N THR A 35 -12.50 13.09 -9.35
CA THR A 35 -13.17 13.67 -8.18
C THR A 35 -14.66 13.34 -8.24
N PRO A 36 -15.20 12.52 -7.31
CA PRO A 36 -16.62 12.23 -7.28
C PRO A 36 -17.43 13.49 -6.95
N ASN A 37 -18.59 13.64 -7.59
CA ASN A 37 -19.57 14.65 -7.21
C ASN A 37 -20.22 14.30 -5.87
N ASP A 38 -20.64 15.33 -5.13
CA ASP A 38 -21.28 15.19 -3.82
C ASP A 38 -22.42 14.16 -3.83
N ASN A 39 -22.45 13.32 -2.80
CA ASN A 39 -23.47 12.29 -2.58
C ASN A 39 -23.61 11.22 -3.69
N LYS A 40 -22.70 11.15 -4.64
CA LYS A 40 -22.68 10.07 -5.63
C LYS A 40 -22.07 8.81 -5.03
N ARG A 41 -22.55 7.64 -5.49
CA ARG A 41 -22.11 6.32 -5.02
C ARG A 41 -22.24 5.26 -6.13
N GLY A 42 -21.57 4.13 -5.88
CA GLY A 42 -21.59 2.97 -6.78
C GLY A 42 -20.59 3.15 -7.93
N LYS A 43 -20.83 2.44 -9.02
CA LYS A 43 -19.91 2.45 -10.15
C LYS A 43 -20.08 3.70 -11.02
N ASP A 44 -18.96 4.25 -11.46
CA ASP A 44 -18.83 5.21 -12.54
C ASP A 44 -17.84 4.69 -13.58
N TYR A 45 -17.81 5.28 -14.75
CA TYR A 45 -17.00 4.80 -15.86
C TYR A 45 -16.49 5.99 -16.69
N PHE A 46 -15.27 5.86 -17.20
CA PHE A 46 -14.80 6.72 -18.28
C PHE A 46 -14.02 5.90 -19.31
N GLY A 47 -14.00 6.37 -20.53
CA GLY A 47 -13.25 5.74 -21.62
C GLY A 47 -12.03 6.56 -21.99
N TYR A 48 -10.94 5.90 -22.38
CA TYR A 48 -9.75 6.55 -22.88
C TYR A 48 -9.12 5.79 -24.04
N LYS A 49 -8.31 6.48 -24.84
CA LYS A 49 -7.47 5.93 -25.90
C LYS A 49 -6.03 6.37 -25.71
N ALA A 50 -5.10 5.56 -26.12
CA ALA A 50 -3.69 5.93 -26.23
C ALA A 50 -3.40 6.44 -27.64
N VAL A 51 -2.47 7.38 -27.74
CA VAL A 51 -2.01 7.96 -29.00
C VAL A 51 -0.49 7.88 -29.02
N ASP A 52 0.08 7.35 -30.11
CA ASP A 52 1.53 7.23 -30.31
C ASP A 52 2.14 8.51 -30.91
N ALA A 53 3.46 8.50 -31.14
CA ALA A 53 4.19 9.61 -31.75
C ALA A 53 3.81 9.86 -33.22
N GLU A 54 3.31 8.85 -33.92
CA GLU A 54 2.90 8.93 -35.32
C GLU A 54 1.44 9.36 -35.49
N GLY A 55 0.68 9.48 -34.37
CA GLY A 55 -0.73 9.83 -34.33
C GLY A 55 -1.69 8.64 -34.51
N ASN A 56 -1.21 7.39 -34.43
CA ASN A 56 -2.09 6.25 -34.39
C ASN A 56 -2.81 6.18 -33.06
N VAL A 57 -4.05 5.70 -33.06
CA VAL A 57 -4.95 5.73 -31.90
C VAL A 57 -5.38 4.30 -31.58
N SER A 58 -5.26 3.91 -30.32
CA SER A 58 -5.69 2.60 -29.83
C SER A 58 -7.22 2.43 -29.86
N GLN A 59 -7.69 1.20 -29.62
CA GLN A 59 -9.09 1.00 -29.24
C GLN A 59 -9.40 1.65 -27.90
N GLU A 60 -10.66 2.02 -27.66
CA GLU A 60 -11.10 2.58 -26.39
C GLU A 60 -10.99 1.54 -25.28
N ALA A 61 -10.33 1.91 -24.18
CA ALA A 61 -10.34 1.18 -22.93
C ALA A 61 -11.25 1.87 -21.93
N THR A 62 -11.98 1.08 -21.14
CA THR A 62 -12.89 1.58 -20.11
C THR A 62 -12.30 1.42 -18.73
N VAL A 63 -12.26 2.51 -17.96
CA VAL A 63 -11.94 2.49 -16.53
C VAL A 63 -13.22 2.44 -15.72
N ILE A 64 -13.29 1.51 -14.78
CA ILE A 64 -14.39 1.36 -13.82
C ILE A 64 -13.94 1.97 -12.50
N ILE A 65 -14.69 2.97 -12.02
CA ILE A 65 -14.47 3.63 -10.73
C ILE A 65 -15.56 3.17 -9.77
N ARG A 66 -15.17 2.80 -8.56
CA ARG A 66 -16.11 2.49 -7.48
C ARG A 66 -16.10 3.60 -6.45
N ILE A 67 -17.21 4.35 -6.38
CA ILE A 67 -17.41 5.41 -5.40
C ILE A 67 -18.04 4.79 -4.16
N GLU A 68 -17.30 4.75 -3.07
CA GLU A 68 -17.77 4.21 -1.78
C GLU A 68 -18.20 5.34 -0.84
N LYS A 69 -19.10 5.02 0.10
CA LYS A 69 -19.43 5.96 1.17
C LYS A 69 -18.36 5.85 2.24
N GLN A 70 -17.81 6.99 2.63
CA GLN A 70 -17.01 7.08 3.83
C GLN A 70 -17.81 6.57 5.04
N LYS A 71 -17.23 5.65 5.81
CA LYS A 71 -17.88 4.97 6.94
C LYS A 71 -17.62 5.69 8.26
N LYS A 72 -16.45 6.33 8.38
CA LYS A 72 -16.01 7.10 9.54
C LYS A 72 -15.87 8.55 9.17
N ASP A 73 -16.16 9.42 10.12
CA ASP A 73 -15.99 10.87 9.96
C ASP A 73 -14.54 11.25 10.35
N VAL A 74 -13.58 10.69 9.60
CA VAL A 74 -12.15 10.98 9.74
C VAL A 74 -11.69 11.73 8.52
N CYS A 75 -11.30 12.97 8.70
CA CYS A 75 -10.66 13.80 7.71
C CYS A 75 -9.27 14.18 8.25
N TYR A 76 -8.26 14.03 7.43
CA TYR A 76 -6.90 14.41 7.76
C TYR A 76 -6.53 15.71 7.06
N GLU A 77 -6.44 16.80 7.83
CA GLU A 77 -6.16 18.14 7.28
C GLU A 77 -4.80 18.20 6.55
N ASP A 78 -3.82 17.46 7.02
CA ASP A 78 -2.49 17.39 6.44
C ASP A 78 -2.38 16.45 5.22
N MET A 79 -3.50 15.87 4.81
CA MET A 79 -3.59 15.03 3.61
C MET A 79 -4.33 15.70 2.45
N ASN A 80 -4.91 16.88 2.67
CA ASN A 80 -5.70 17.58 1.66
C ASN A 80 -4.93 17.78 0.35
N GLY A 81 -5.49 17.25 -0.74
CA GLY A 81 -4.92 17.34 -2.09
C GLY A 81 -3.71 16.45 -2.36
N ARG A 82 -3.34 15.58 -1.42
CA ARG A 82 -2.29 14.58 -1.64
C ARG A 82 -2.86 13.34 -2.32
N ALA A 83 -2.05 12.71 -3.17
CA ALA A 83 -2.45 11.49 -3.87
C ALA A 83 -2.76 10.32 -2.90
N GLU A 84 -2.15 10.34 -1.71
CA GLU A 84 -2.28 9.31 -0.68
C GLU A 84 -3.47 9.53 0.29
N GLU A 85 -4.22 10.62 0.15
CA GLU A 85 -5.34 10.98 1.03
C GLU A 85 -6.36 9.82 1.15
N TYR A 86 -6.75 9.26 0.01
CA TYR A 86 -7.65 8.09 -0.01
C TYR A 86 -7.10 6.92 0.81
N ALA A 87 -5.83 6.61 0.66
CA ALA A 87 -5.21 5.49 1.37
C ALA A 87 -5.21 5.71 2.89
N ALA A 88 -4.88 6.94 3.34
CA ALA A 88 -4.88 7.30 4.76
C ALA A 88 -6.28 7.15 5.40
N VAL A 89 -7.32 7.68 4.74
CA VAL A 89 -8.71 7.56 5.20
C VAL A 89 -9.15 6.09 5.18
N ALA A 90 -8.84 5.35 4.14
CA ALA A 90 -9.22 3.94 3.99
C ALA A 90 -8.59 3.04 5.07
N LEU A 91 -7.37 3.30 5.53
CA LEU A 91 -6.78 2.59 6.68
C LEU A 91 -7.63 2.77 7.94
N SER A 92 -8.09 4.00 8.22
CA SER A 92 -8.97 4.27 9.36
C SER A 92 -10.32 3.56 9.23
N GLU A 93 -10.93 3.61 8.05
CA GLU A 93 -12.23 2.98 7.79
C GLU A 93 -12.21 1.46 7.94
N ASN A 94 -11.07 0.84 7.67
CA ASN A 94 -10.88 -0.60 7.82
C ASN A 94 -10.29 -0.99 9.20
N ASN A 95 -10.20 -0.06 10.16
CA ASN A 95 -9.64 -0.26 11.50
C ASN A 95 -8.18 -0.74 11.50
N ILE A 96 -7.42 -0.41 10.47
CA ILE A 96 -6.00 -0.77 10.36
C ILE A 96 -5.16 0.28 11.10
N PHE A 97 -5.39 1.56 10.80
CA PHE A 97 -4.70 2.66 11.45
C PHE A 97 -5.59 3.91 11.48
N THR A 98 -5.63 4.57 12.63
CA THR A 98 -6.20 5.91 12.76
C THR A 98 -5.17 6.78 13.44
N ALA A 99 -4.79 7.88 12.81
CA ALA A 99 -3.79 8.78 13.33
C ALA A 99 -4.30 9.61 14.50
N GLU A 100 -3.39 10.32 15.15
CA GLU A 100 -3.66 11.08 16.36
C GLU A 100 -4.54 12.30 16.09
N MET A 101 -5.34 12.68 17.09
CA MET A 101 -6.07 13.93 17.09
C MET A 101 -5.24 14.99 17.82
N ILE A 102 -4.86 16.05 17.12
CA ILE A 102 -4.07 17.17 17.63
C ILE A 102 -4.90 18.45 17.52
N GLY A 103 -5.17 19.08 18.64
CA GLY A 103 -5.96 20.32 18.66
C GLY A 103 -7.42 20.19 18.22
N GLY A 104 -7.96 18.99 18.17
CA GLY A 104 -9.31 18.69 17.69
C GLY A 104 -9.41 18.26 16.24
N GLU A 105 -8.30 18.20 15.53
CA GLU A 105 -8.17 17.78 14.12
C GLU A 105 -7.33 16.51 14.03
N TYR A 106 -7.70 15.62 13.11
CA TYR A 106 -6.89 14.45 12.81
C TYR A 106 -5.69 14.82 11.92
N CYS A 107 -4.49 14.42 12.34
CA CYS A 107 -3.25 14.64 11.60
C CYS A 107 -2.62 13.29 11.27
N PHE A 108 -2.48 12.99 10.00
CA PHE A 108 -1.93 11.71 9.53
C PHE A 108 -0.40 11.65 9.68
N GLY A 109 0.27 12.76 9.44
CA GLY A 109 1.72 12.87 9.42
C GLY A 109 2.33 12.10 8.24
N PRO A 110 1.97 12.44 6.99
CA PRO A 110 2.31 11.64 5.81
C PRO A 110 3.81 11.39 5.64
N ASP A 111 4.62 12.38 5.97
CA ASP A 111 6.08 12.34 5.77
C ASP A 111 6.84 11.77 6.99
N LYS A 112 6.13 11.39 8.06
CA LYS A 112 6.76 10.68 9.19
C LYS A 112 7.12 9.27 8.79
N THR A 113 8.28 8.80 9.23
CA THR A 113 8.67 7.39 9.09
C THR A 113 7.79 6.49 9.95
N VAL A 114 7.56 5.28 9.49
CA VAL A 114 6.80 4.25 10.21
C VAL A 114 7.77 3.36 10.97
N SER A 115 7.48 3.08 12.24
CA SER A 115 8.30 2.13 12.98
C SER A 115 7.99 0.67 12.59
N ARG A 116 8.95 -0.22 12.87
CA ARG A 116 8.82 -1.66 12.58
C ARG A 116 7.60 -2.27 13.27
N GLY A 117 7.38 -1.90 14.52
CA GLY A 117 6.23 -2.38 15.29
C GLY A 117 4.90 -1.85 14.81
N GLU A 118 4.83 -0.56 14.44
CA GLU A 118 3.64 0.04 13.83
C GLU A 118 3.32 -0.64 12.49
N PHE A 119 4.31 -0.78 11.62
CA PHE A 119 4.10 -1.42 10.32
C PHE A 119 3.66 -2.88 10.46
N LEU A 120 4.31 -3.65 11.34
CA LEU A 120 3.92 -5.04 11.59
C LEU A 120 2.46 -5.15 12.02
N SER A 121 2.01 -4.31 12.96
CA SER A 121 0.61 -4.33 13.42
C SER A 121 -0.37 -4.00 12.31
N MET A 122 -0.08 -2.97 11.50
CA MET A 122 -0.91 -2.61 10.34
C MET A 122 -0.91 -3.71 9.28
N CYS A 123 0.24 -4.31 9.02
CA CYS A 123 0.41 -5.40 8.07
C CYS A 123 -0.45 -6.62 8.44
N MET A 124 -0.42 -7.06 9.71
CA MET A 124 -1.23 -8.18 10.19
C MET A 124 -2.72 -7.88 10.14
N LEU A 125 -3.14 -6.66 10.49
CA LEU A 125 -4.54 -6.22 10.37
C LEU A 125 -5.00 -6.21 8.92
N THR A 126 -4.14 -5.77 8.00
CA THR A 126 -4.41 -5.77 6.56
C THR A 126 -4.58 -7.17 6.00
N ALA A 127 -3.73 -8.10 6.42
CA ALA A 127 -3.80 -9.50 6.01
C ALA A 127 -4.99 -10.26 6.63
N GLY A 128 -5.70 -9.65 7.59
CA GLY A 128 -6.78 -10.32 8.33
C GLY A 128 -6.29 -11.37 9.31
N GLU A 129 -5.03 -11.30 9.73
CA GLU A 129 -4.41 -12.27 10.61
C GLU A 129 -4.89 -12.13 12.06
N PRO A 130 -5.66 -13.09 12.61
CA PRO A 130 -6.15 -13.00 13.97
C PRO A 130 -5.00 -13.16 14.97
N LEU A 131 -5.01 -12.33 16.01
CA LEU A 131 -4.06 -12.45 17.12
C LEU A 131 -4.28 -13.76 17.88
N ILE A 132 -3.18 -14.40 18.25
CA ILE A 132 -3.22 -15.62 19.07
C ILE A 132 -3.36 -15.20 20.53
N ASN A 133 -4.49 -15.55 21.13
CA ASN A 133 -4.78 -15.20 22.52
C ASN A 133 -3.82 -15.88 23.49
N GLY A 134 -3.37 -15.12 24.49
CA GLY A 134 -2.53 -15.64 25.58
C GLY A 134 -1.06 -15.83 25.22
N VAL A 135 -0.66 -15.49 23.99
CA VAL A 135 0.74 -15.52 23.59
C VAL A 135 1.33 -14.13 23.72
N MET A 136 2.27 -13.97 24.62
CA MET A 136 2.99 -12.72 24.88
C MET A 136 4.50 -12.86 24.69
N SER A 137 5.02 -14.09 24.65
CA SER A 137 6.44 -14.32 24.44
C SER A 137 6.79 -14.14 22.99
N THR A 138 7.54 -13.09 22.70
CA THR A 138 8.04 -12.79 21.35
C THR A 138 9.29 -13.61 21.03
N GLY A 139 10.02 -14.05 22.06
CA GLY A 139 11.34 -14.66 21.95
C GLY A 139 12.44 -13.63 21.64
N TYR A 140 12.14 -12.35 21.60
CA TYR A 140 13.11 -11.27 21.48
C TYR A 140 13.53 -10.75 22.86
N GLU A 141 14.79 -10.31 22.99
CA GLU A 141 15.35 -9.81 24.25
C GLU A 141 14.83 -8.41 24.61
N ASP A 142 14.40 -7.64 23.63
CA ASP A 142 13.88 -6.27 23.77
C ASP A 142 12.36 -6.21 23.97
N VAL A 143 11.72 -7.32 24.32
CA VAL A 143 10.27 -7.41 24.51
C VAL A 143 9.75 -6.40 25.55
N ASP A 144 10.49 -6.17 26.63
CA ASP A 144 10.09 -5.26 27.71
C ASP A 144 10.13 -3.77 27.29
N ALA A 145 10.83 -3.44 26.21
CA ALA A 145 10.82 -2.10 25.61
C ALA A 145 9.57 -1.84 24.75
N MET A 146 8.88 -2.89 24.35
CA MET A 146 7.69 -2.76 23.50
C MET A 146 6.44 -2.46 24.33
N PRO A 147 5.54 -1.55 23.85
CA PRO A 147 4.23 -1.38 24.44
C PRO A 147 3.46 -2.71 24.54
N TYR A 148 2.72 -2.91 25.62
CA TYR A 148 2.02 -4.19 25.87
C TYR A 148 1.09 -4.62 24.73
N TRP A 149 0.39 -3.70 24.09
CA TRP A 149 -0.47 -3.99 22.96
C TRP A 149 0.32 -4.53 21.75
N MET A 150 1.54 -4.04 21.54
CA MET A 150 2.41 -4.43 20.44
C MET A 150 3.02 -5.82 20.64
N GLN A 151 3.33 -6.19 21.89
CA GLN A 151 3.91 -7.50 22.21
C GLN A 151 3.06 -8.66 21.68
N GLN A 152 1.74 -8.55 21.72
CA GLN A 152 0.85 -9.58 21.19
C GLN A 152 0.92 -9.70 19.66
N TYR A 153 1.03 -8.57 18.96
CA TYR A 153 1.24 -8.57 17.50
C TYR A 153 2.57 -9.23 17.14
N VAL A 154 3.64 -8.81 17.80
CA VAL A 154 4.99 -9.35 17.55
C VAL A 154 5.03 -10.85 17.87
N ALA A 155 4.50 -11.28 19.02
CA ALA A 155 4.44 -12.70 19.39
C ALA A 155 3.66 -13.55 18.37
N THR A 156 2.51 -13.04 17.91
CA THR A 156 1.72 -13.72 16.88
C THR A 156 2.47 -13.78 15.55
N ALA A 157 3.12 -12.68 15.16
CA ALA A 157 3.89 -12.59 13.92
C ALA A 157 5.08 -13.55 13.90
N VAL A 158 5.79 -13.70 15.03
CA VAL A 158 6.86 -14.70 15.17
C VAL A 158 6.32 -16.11 14.98
N MET A 159 5.22 -16.45 15.62
CA MET A 159 4.62 -17.79 15.50
C MET A 159 4.13 -18.12 14.08
N ARG A 160 3.76 -17.10 13.32
CA ARG A 160 3.29 -17.23 11.93
C ARG A 160 4.40 -17.03 10.90
N GLY A 161 5.62 -16.73 11.34
CA GLY A 161 6.75 -16.48 10.45
C GLY A 161 6.67 -15.16 9.67
N VAL A 162 5.85 -14.22 10.13
CA VAL A 162 5.67 -12.90 9.47
C VAL A 162 6.81 -11.94 9.80
N SER A 163 7.26 -11.90 11.08
CA SER A 163 8.24 -10.91 11.53
C SER A 163 9.65 -11.11 10.96
N GLY A 164 9.98 -12.30 10.45
CA GLY A 164 11.34 -12.69 10.10
C GLY A 164 12.26 -12.70 11.33
N ARG A 165 13.14 -13.66 11.42
CA ARG A 165 14.17 -13.68 12.45
C ARG A 165 15.52 -13.61 11.74
N GLU A 166 16.24 -12.51 11.92
CA GLU A 166 17.66 -12.52 11.59
C GLU A 166 18.36 -13.42 12.60
N GLU A 167 19.09 -14.41 12.12
CA GLU A 167 19.80 -15.38 12.99
C GLU A 167 20.88 -14.72 13.87
N SER A 168 21.31 -13.50 13.51
CA SER A 168 22.41 -12.80 14.15
C SER A 168 22.03 -11.93 15.35
N GLU A 169 20.77 -11.50 15.47
CA GLU A 169 20.34 -10.58 16.51
C GLU A 169 18.97 -10.98 17.08
N ASN A 170 18.92 -11.15 18.38
CA ASN A 170 17.69 -11.56 19.08
C ASN A 170 16.87 -10.36 19.57
N VAL A 171 16.81 -9.28 18.78
CA VAL A 171 16.07 -8.05 19.07
C VAL A 171 15.14 -7.70 17.91
N PHE A 172 13.96 -7.20 18.23
CA PHE A 172 12.96 -6.81 17.20
C PHE A 172 13.10 -5.36 16.77
N ARG A 173 13.55 -4.46 17.67
CA ARG A 173 13.72 -3.01 17.43
C ARG A 173 12.41 -2.34 17.00
N ALA A 174 11.37 -2.51 17.82
CA ALA A 174 10.01 -2.09 17.50
C ALA A 174 9.86 -0.61 17.14
N ASP A 175 10.63 0.26 17.80
CA ASP A 175 10.55 1.72 17.65
C ASP A 175 11.47 2.27 16.54
N GLU A 176 12.34 1.45 15.96
CA GLU A 176 13.19 1.87 14.85
C GLU A 176 12.38 1.99 13.55
N PRO A 177 12.73 2.97 12.68
CA PRO A 177 12.10 3.07 11.37
C PRO A 177 12.25 1.78 10.57
N ILE A 178 11.21 1.40 9.84
CA ILE A 178 11.26 0.24 8.95
C ILE A 178 11.75 0.67 7.56
N SER A 179 12.67 -0.11 6.99
CA SER A 179 13.06 0.05 5.59
C SER A 179 11.99 -0.51 4.64
N ARG A 180 12.00 -0.04 3.39
CA ARG A 180 11.09 -0.57 2.34
C ARG A 180 11.28 -2.06 2.12
N ASN A 181 12.52 -2.56 2.14
CA ASN A 181 12.84 -3.97 1.98
C ASN A 181 12.23 -4.82 3.08
N GLU A 182 12.38 -4.41 4.33
CA GLU A 182 11.79 -5.10 5.48
C GLU A 182 10.26 -5.07 5.43
N ALA A 183 9.68 -3.92 5.07
CA ALA A 183 8.24 -3.78 4.94
C ALA A 183 7.67 -4.69 3.84
N MET A 184 8.32 -4.78 2.68
CA MET A 184 7.93 -5.70 1.62
C MET A 184 8.04 -7.16 2.06
N SER A 185 9.12 -7.54 2.73
CA SER A 185 9.32 -8.90 3.24
C SER A 185 8.26 -9.27 4.28
N MET A 186 7.95 -8.37 5.22
CA MET A 186 6.87 -8.59 6.21
C MET A 186 5.51 -8.74 5.54
N LEU A 187 5.18 -7.85 4.59
CA LEU A 187 3.90 -7.87 3.90
C LEU A 187 3.74 -9.12 3.03
N ASN A 188 4.79 -9.51 2.31
CA ASN A 188 4.79 -10.73 1.51
C ASN A 188 4.51 -11.97 2.36
N ARG A 189 5.17 -12.10 3.52
CA ARG A 189 4.95 -13.19 4.47
C ARG A 189 3.54 -13.16 5.06
N ALA A 190 3.04 -11.99 5.46
CA ALA A 190 1.70 -11.85 6.03
C ALA A 190 0.60 -12.21 5.02
N LEU A 191 0.78 -11.85 3.75
CA LEU A 191 -0.16 -12.20 2.68
C LEU A 191 -0.03 -13.65 2.22
N GLY A 192 1.01 -14.37 2.62
CA GLY A 192 1.26 -15.75 2.20
C GLY A 192 1.35 -15.89 0.68
N LEU A 193 1.98 -14.91 0.00
CA LEU A 193 2.13 -14.97 -1.44
C LEU A 193 3.04 -16.11 -1.84
N LYS A 194 2.72 -16.76 -2.97
CA LYS A 194 3.57 -17.79 -3.54
C LYS A 194 4.70 -17.15 -4.32
N ASP A 195 5.88 -17.73 -4.19
CA ASP A 195 7.04 -17.31 -4.95
C ASP A 195 6.81 -17.51 -6.45
N ILE A 196 7.16 -16.48 -7.19
CA ILE A 196 7.17 -16.50 -8.65
C ILE A 196 8.62 -16.51 -9.13
N ASP A 197 8.83 -17.05 -10.34
CA ASP A 197 10.12 -16.91 -11.02
C ASP A 197 10.32 -15.45 -11.40
N TYR A 198 11.47 -14.88 -11.06
CA TYR A 198 11.83 -13.51 -11.41
C TYR A 198 13.30 -13.44 -11.83
N ILE A 199 13.61 -12.44 -12.64
CA ILE A 199 15.00 -12.11 -12.98
C ILE A 199 15.40 -10.94 -12.09
N SER A 200 16.33 -11.17 -11.17
CA SER A 200 16.92 -10.09 -10.39
C SER A 200 17.75 -9.20 -11.31
N LEU A 201 17.37 -7.93 -11.40
CA LEU A 201 18.10 -6.93 -12.21
C LEU A 201 19.27 -6.31 -11.44
N ASP A 202 19.32 -6.53 -10.13
CA ASP A 202 20.33 -5.95 -9.26
C ASP A 202 20.88 -7.00 -8.29
N SER A 203 22.21 -7.14 -8.27
CA SER A 203 22.91 -8.08 -7.38
C SER A 203 23.09 -7.56 -5.95
N GLU A 204 22.72 -6.30 -5.68
CA GLU A 204 22.84 -5.68 -4.36
C GLU A 204 21.64 -6.01 -3.45
N TRP A 205 20.56 -6.57 -4.00
CA TRP A 205 19.38 -6.92 -3.22
C TRP A 205 19.56 -8.20 -2.43
N GLU A 206 19.12 -8.18 -1.20
CA GLU A 206 18.97 -9.41 -0.43
C GLU A 206 17.94 -10.32 -1.12
N PRO A 207 18.23 -11.61 -1.29
CA PRO A 207 17.36 -12.53 -2.05
C PRO A 207 15.91 -12.54 -1.58
N GLU A 208 15.69 -12.40 -0.28
CA GLU A 208 14.34 -12.38 0.30
C GLU A 208 13.57 -11.11 -0.08
N ALA A 209 14.20 -9.95 0.01
CA ALA A 209 13.60 -8.68 -0.36
C ALA A 209 13.31 -8.63 -1.87
N ALA A 210 14.20 -9.17 -2.69
CA ALA A 210 14.00 -9.28 -4.13
C ALA A 210 12.80 -10.18 -4.47
N GLN A 211 12.67 -11.33 -3.80
CA GLN A 211 11.52 -12.23 -3.97
C GLN A 211 10.21 -11.57 -3.50
N ALA A 212 10.23 -10.89 -2.36
CA ALA A 212 9.07 -10.17 -1.84
C ALA A 212 8.62 -9.06 -2.82
N CYS A 213 9.56 -8.28 -3.35
CA CYS A 213 9.27 -7.26 -4.35
C CYS A 213 8.64 -7.86 -5.62
N ALA A 214 9.19 -8.97 -6.12
CA ALA A 214 8.65 -9.65 -7.29
C ALA A 214 7.21 -10.15 -7.05
N ASN A 215 6.96 -10.80 -5.92
CA ASN A 215 5.64 -11.31 -5.55
C ASN A 215 4.62 -10.18 -5.41
N LEU A 216 4.98 -9.10 -4.70
CA LEU A 216 4.11 -7.94 -4.48
C LEU A 216 3.84 -7.16 -5.77
N SER A 217 4.83 -7.07 -6.67
CA SER A 217 4.67 -6.45 -7.99
C SER A 217 3.72 -7.25 -8.87
N ALA A 218 3.82 -8.57 -8.86
CA ALA A 218 2.95 -9.43 -9.64
C ALA A 218 1.46 -9.30 -9.29
N VAL A 219 1.16 -8.90 -8.05
CA VAL A 219 -0.21 -8.62 -7.59
C VAL A 219 -0.55 -7.12 -7.56
N GLY A 220 0.34 -6.25 -8.07
CA GLY A 220 0.09 -4.82 -8.24
C GLY A 220 0.21 -3.98 -6.95
N ILE A 221 0.82 -4.50 -5.89
CA ILE A 221 0.97 -3.78 -4.61
C ILE A 221 2.12 -2.78 -4.67
N VAL A 222 3.24 -3.14 -5.27
CA VAL A 222 4.41 -2.27 -5.46
C VAL A 222 4.81 -2.24 -6.94
N GLU A 223 5.63 -1.27 -7.33
CA GLU A 223 6.21 -1.22 -8.66
C GLU A 223 7.54 -2.01 -8.69
N SER A 224 7.82 -2.69 -9.81
CA SER A 224 8.95 -3.61 -9.94
C SER A 224 10.34 -2.97 -9.88
N GLN A 225 10.43 -1.64 -9.81
CA GLN A 225 11.69 -0.89 -9.79
C GLN A 225 11.88 -0.06 -8.54
N THR A 226 11.09 -0.30 -7.48
CA THR A 226 11.18 0.48 -6.26
C THR A 226 12.46 0.15 -5.51
N LEU A 227 13.48 0.97 -5.61
CA LEU A 227 14.74 0.95 -4.83
C LEU A 227 14.52 1.61 -3.46
N ILE A 228 15.29 1.16 -2.34
CA ILE A 228 14.87 0.53 -1.45
C ILE A 228 15.54 0.41 -0.14
N HIS A 229 16.59 1.10 0.13
CA HIS A 229 17.18 1.20 1.46
C HIS A 229 16.59 2.34 2.29
N ASP A 230 15.69 3.14 1.71
CA ASP A 230 15.10 4.28 2.41
C ASP A 230 14.04 3.82 3.42
N GLU A 231 13.92 4.58 4.49
CA GLU A 231 12.87 4.43 5.48
C GLU A 231 11.51 4.65 4.84
N LEU A 232 10.52 3.84 5.24
CA LEU A 232 9.17 3.93 4.73
C LEU A 232 8.40 5.05 5.42
N THR A 233 7.84 5.97 4.66
CA THR A 233 6.96 7.01 5.19
C THR A 233 5.56 6.46 5.47
N ARG A 234 4.80 7.16 6.30
CA ARG A 234 3.43 6.79 6.65
C ARG A 234 2.49 6.82 5.44
N ALA A 235 2.68 7.79 4.53
CA ALA A 235 1.92 7.88 3.29
C ALA A 235 2.17 6.68 2.36
N GLU A 236 3.43 6.31 2.18
CA GLU A 236 3.82 5.15 1.37
C GLU A 236 3.34 3.82 1.96
N ALA A 237 3.45 3.67 3.29
CA ALA A 237 2.89 2.52 4.00
C ALA A 237 1.38 2.41 3.77
N ALA A 238 0.65 3.54 3.82
CA ALA A 238 -0.78 3.55 3.57
C ALA A 238 -1.12 3.07 2.17
N GLN A 239 -0.44 3.57 1.14
CA GLN A 239 -0.66 3.13 -0.24
C GLN A 239 -0.39 1.63 -0.42
N MET A 240 0.72 1.14 0.14
CA MET A 240 1.09 -0.28 0.07
C MET A 240 0.03 -1.17 0.76
N LEU A 241 -0.40 -0.80 1.96
CA LEU A 241 -1.35 -1.58 2.76
C LEU A 241 -2.77 -1.56 2.17
N ILE A 242 -3.22 -0.46 1.57
CA ILE A 242 -4.54 -0.43 0.91
C ILE A 242 -4.57 -1.27 -0.34
N LYS A 243 -3.53 -1.25 -1.17
CA LYS A 243 -3.42 -2.17 -2.32
C LYS A 243 -3.39 -3.63 -1.84
N ALA A 244 -2.69 -3.92 -0.75
CA ALA A 244 -2.69 -5.25 -0.14
C ALA A 244 -4.07 -5.69 0.35
N LEU A 245 -4.82 -4.79 0.99
CA LEU A 245 -6.19 -5.05 1.44
C LEU A 245 -7.14 -5.37 0.26
N GLU A 246 -6.96 -4.71 -0.88
CA GLU A 246 -7.73 -5.02 -2.10
C GLU A 246 -7.43 -6.44 -2.61
N VAL A 247 -6.16 -6.85 -2.57
CA VAL A 247 -5.76 -8.23 -2.92
C VAL A 247 -6.38 -9.24 -1.97
N VAL A 248 -6.39 -8.98 -0.66
CA VAL A 248 -7.03 -9.86 0.33
C VAL A 248 -8.52 -9.97 0.08
N LYS A 249 -9.23 -8.84 -0.11
CA LYS A 249 -10.67 -8.82 -0.40
C LYS A 249 -11.03 -9.48 -1.73
N GLY A 250 -10.12 -9.49 -2.69
CA GLY A 250 -10.32 -10.17 -3.99
C GLY A 250 -10.16 -11.69 -3.91
N ARG A 251 -9.66 -12.24 -2.78
CA ARG A 251 -9.51 -13.68 -2.53
C ARG A 251 -10.73 -14.31 -1.83
N GLU A 252 -11.59 -13.49 -1.22
CA GLU A 252 -12.87 -13.87 -0.60
C GLU A 252 -13.97 -14.02 -1.67
#